data_7848fbf08a9945ad0ab145b0665a6d95
#
_entry.id   7848fbf08a9945ad0ab145b0665a6d95
#
_cell.length_a   1.000
_cell.length_b   1.000
_cell.length_c   1.000
_cell.angle_alpha   90.00
_cell.angle_beta   90.00
_cell.angle_gamma   90.00
#
_symmetry.space_group_name_H-M   'P 1'
#
loop_
_entity.id
_entity.type
_entity.pdbx_description
1 polymer ?
#
loop_
_entity_poly.entity_id
_entity_poly.type
_entity_poly.pdbx_seq_one_letter_code
_entity_poly.pdbx_strand_id
1 'polypeptide(L)'
;MVRLVAVSDPGRRPESSMCAWPGCYLDIRGQEIRVPFCWQHARKIYVEVRDSIEATRHFMMQQANKDIEAEPQRQGYVYFIQFQQQVKIGFSTQPQVRIASLPHDRVIAVVEGTMRDEKRCHAAFDHLRTVGEWFKA
;
A
#
# COMPACT_ATOMS: atom_id res chain seq x y z
N MET A 1 -11.24 -13.01 -19.01
CA MET A 1 -11.94 -12.10 -18.07
C MET A 1 -12.59 -12.94 -16.97
N VAL A 2 -11.95 -13.11 -15.82
CA VAL A 2 -12.49 -13.91 -14.72
C VAL A 2 -13.43 -13.01 -13.92
N ARG A 3 -14.73 -13.27 -13.97
CA ARG A 3 -15.73 -12.59 -13.12
C ARG A 3 -15.63 -13.20 -11.72
N LEU A 4 -15.07 -12.46 -10.77
CA LEU A 4 -15.25 -12.74 -9.36
C LEU A 4 -16.70 -12.48 -8.99
N VAL A 5 -17.46 -13.54 -8.77
CA VAL A 5 -18.79 -13.44 -8.17
C VAL A 5 -18.57 -13.19 -6.68
N ALA A 6 -18.94 -12.00 -6.21
CA ALA A 6 -18.91 -11.67 -4.79
C ALA A 6 -19.79 -12.67 -4.02
N VAL A 7 -19.21 -13.41 -3.09
CA VAL A 7 -19.94 -14.24 -2.14
C VAL A 7 -20.59 -13.29 -1.14
N SER A 8 -21.88 -13.09 -1.26
CA SER A 8 -22.66 -12.10 -0.52
C SER A 8 -22.99 -12.48 0.94
N ASP A 9 -22.50 -13.63 1.42
CA ASP A 9 -22.70 -14.05 2.82
C ASP A 9 -21.50 -14.89 3.32
N PRO A 10 -20.64 -14.34 4.20
CA PRO A 10 -19.48 -15.06 4.75
C PRO A 10 -19.87 -16.21 5.71
N GLY A 11 -21.15 -16.38 6.03
CA GLY A 11 -21.65 -17.44 6.91
C GLY A 11 -22.24 -18.65 6.19
N ARG A 12 -22.55 -18.54 4.90
CA ARG A 12 -23.21 -19.63 4.14
C ARG A 12 -22.18 -20.59 3.57
N ARG A 13 -22.28 -21.87 3.93
CA ARG A 13 -21.48 -22.92 3.29
C ARG A 13 -21.86 -22.99 1.82
N PRO A 14 -20.90 -23.23 0.89
CA PRO A 14 -21.22 -23.48 -0.51
C PRO A 14 -22.21 -24.64 -0.59
N GLU A 15 -23.29 -24.48 -1.37
CA GLU A 15 -24.33 -25.48 -1.55
C GLU A 15 -23.81 -26.74 -2.29
N SER A 16 -22.70 -26.61 -3.00
CA SER A 16 -22.02 -27.70 -3.66
C SER A 16 -20.98 -28.35 -2.75
N SER A 17 -21.04 -29.67 -2.61
CA SER A 17 -20.00 -30.45 -1.94
C SER A 17 -18.77 -30.71 -2.80
N MET A 18 -18.78 -30.26 -4.06
CA MET A 18 -17.72 -30.50 -5.04
C MET A 18 -16.91 -29.21 -5.29
N CYS A 19 -15.65 -29.39 -5.62
CA CYS A 19 -14.77 -28.28 -6.01
C CYS A 19 -15.34 -27.56 -7.25
N ALA A 20 -15.45 -26.24 -7.18
CA ALA A 20 -15.96 -25.41 -8.27
C ALA A 20 -14.97 -25.22 -9.44
N TRP A 21 -13.78 -25.80 -9.39
CA TRP A 21 -12.80 -25.75 -10.48
C TRP A 21 -13.27 -26.64 -11.64
N PRO A 22 -13.30 -26.13 -12.87
CA PRO A 22 -13.70 -26.91 -14.04
C PRO A 22 -12.90 -28.21 -14.17
N GLY A 23 -13.59 -29.35 -14.30
CA GLY A 23 -12.97 -30.66 -14.40
C GLY A 23 -12.42 -31.26 -13.10
N CYS A 24 -12.66 -30.64 -11.95
CA CYS A 24 -12.31 -31.20 -10.66
C CYS A 24 -13.52 -31.84 -9.99
N TYR A 25 -13.38 -33.08 -9.55
CA TYR A 25 -14.45 -33.87 -8.92
C TYR A 25 -14.15 -34.17 -7.43
N LEU A 26 -13.23 -33.40 -6.81
CA LEU A 26 -12.91 -33.61 -5.40
C LEU A 26 -14.01 -33.06 -4.50
N ASP A 27 -14.40 -33.86 -3.51
CA ASP A 27 -15.31 -33.45 -2.44
C ASP A 27 -14.59 -32.49 -1.49
N ILE A 28 -15.23 -31.37 -1.21
CA ILE A 28 -14.70 -30.31 -0.31
C ILE A 28 -15.39 -30.29 1.05
N ARG A 29 -16.28 -31.23 1.32
CA ARG A 29 -16.92 -31.35 2.66
C ARG A 29 -15.88 -31.65 3.72
N GLY A 30 -15.92 -30.92 4.80
CA GLY A 30 -14.99 -31.11 5.92
C GLY A 30 -13.67 -30.34 5.79
N GLN A 31 -13.46 -29.54 4.76
CA GLN A 31 -12.33 -28.61 4.72
C GLN A 31 -12.55 -27.44 5.68
N GLU A 32 -11.51 -27.07 6.40
CA GLU A 32 -11.54 -25.90 7.31
C GLU A 32 -11.66 -24.58 6.54
N ILE A 33 -11.20 -24.55 5.29
CA ILE A 33 -11.21 -23.36 4.44
C ILE A 33 -12.60 -23.19 3.80
N ARG A 34 -13.24 -22.06 4.07
CA ARG A 34 -14.59 -21.73 3.56
C ARG A 34 -14.54 -21.17 2.12
N VAL A 35 -13.91 -21.89 1.20
CA VAL A 35 -13.85 -21.52 -0.22
C VAL A 35 -14.43 -22.68 -1.06
N PRO A 36 -15.07 -22.40 -2.21
CA PRO A 36 -15.68 -23.43 -3.04
C PRO A 36 -14.66 -24.22 -3.87
N PHE A 37 -13.43 -24.35 -3.40
CA PHE A 37 -12.33 -25.03 -4.10
C PHE A 37 -11.66 -26.03 -3.19
N CYS A 38 -11.21 -27.17 -3.77
CA CYS A 38 -10.34 -28.08 -3.05
C CYS A 38 -8.99 -27.39 -2.74
N TRP A 39 -8.27 -27.90 -1.76
CA TRP A 39 -7.01 -27.32 -1.30
C TRP A 39 -5.99 -27.03 -2.42
N GLN A 40 -5.87 -27.92 -3.40
CA GLN A 40 -4.94 -27.74 -4.52
C GLN A 40 -5.33 -26.54 -5.41
N HIS A 41 -6.61 -26.38 -5.72
CA HIS A 41 -7.10 -25.29 -6.55
C HIS A 41 -7.15 -23.96 -5.78
N ALA A 42 -7.49 -23.97 -4.49
CA ALA A 42 -7.38 -22.80 -3.64
C ALA A 42 -5.94 -22.28 -3.56
N ARG A 43 -4.95 -23.19 -3.41
CA ARG A 43 -3.52 -22.83 -3.44
C ARG A 43 -3.10 -22.25 -4.79
N LYS A 44 -3.55 -22.83 -5.90
CA LYS A 44 -3.23 -22.33 -7.24
C LYS A 44 -3.74 -20.91 -7.44
N ILE A 45 -5.01 -20.65 -7.10
CA ILE A 45 -5.60 -19.32 -7.17
C ILE A 45 -4.82 -18.34 -6.28
N TYR A 46 -4.48 -18.73 -5.05
CA TYR A 46 -3.72 -17.89 -4.13
C TYR A 46 -2.37 -17.47 -4.71
N VAL A 47 -1.63 -18.39 -5.31
CA VAL A 47 -0.33 -18.10 -5.93
C VAL A 47 -0.50 -17.13 -7.12
N GLU A 48 -1.43 -17.40 -8.01
CA GLU A 48 -1.70 -16.54 -9.18
C GLU A 48 -2.12 -15.12 -8.77
N VAL A 49 -2.99 -15.00 -7.78
CA VAL A 49 -3.43 -13.69 -7.26
C VAL A 49 -2.28 -12.95 -6.57
N ARG A 50 -1.50 -13.64 -5.73
CA ARG A 50 -0.32 -13.05 -5.08
C ARG A 50 0.67 -12.51 -6.10
N ASP A 51 1.03 -13.33 -7.09
CA ASP A 51 2.02 -12.95 -8.11
C ASP A 51 1.52 -11.78 -8.97
N SER A 52 0.21 -11.72 -9.26
CA SER A 52 -0.43 -10.59 -9.94
C SER A 52 -0.38 -9.31 -9.10
N ILE A 53 -0.63 -9.41 -7.79
CA ILE A 53 -0.56 -8.26 -6.87
C ILE A 53 0.88 -7.76 -6.78
N GLU A 54 1.86 -8.64 -6.65
CA GLU A 54 3.29 -8.27 -6.59
C GLU A 54 3.75 -7.59 -7.88
N ALA A 55 3.38 -8.12 -9.05
CA ALA A 55 3.69 -7.53 -10.34
C ALA A 55 3.07 -6.14 -10.49
N THR A 56 1.80 -5.98 -10.10
CA THR A 56 1.10 -4.68 -10.13
C THR A 56 1.77 -3.67 -9.20
N ARG A 57 2.11 -4.09 -7.97
CA ARG A 57 2.82 -3.25 -7.00
C ARG A 57 4.16 -2.79 -7.54
N HIS A 58 4.93 -3.71 -8.14
CA HIS A 58 6.23 -3.38 -8.73
C HIS A 58 6.10 -2.37 -9.88
N PHE A 59 5.13 -2.57 -10.77
CA PHE A 59 4.83 -1.64 -11.87
C PHE A 59 4.45 -0.25 -11.35
N MET A 60 3.56 -0.17 -10.35
CA MET A 60 3.15 1.11 -9.76
C MET A 60 4.32 1.83 -9.07
N MET A 61 5.21 1.08 -8.38
CA MET A 61 6.41 1.66 -7.79
C MET A 61 7.38 2.21 -8.84
N GLN A 62 7.57 1.49 -9.94
CA GLN A 62 8.42 1.98 -11.04
C GLN A 62 7.84 3.24 -11.68
N GLN A 63 6.52 3.30 -11.87
CA GLN A 63 5.86 4.49 -12.43
C GLN A 63 5.99 5.69 -11.48
N ALA A 64 5.72 5.49 -10.18
CA ALA A 64 5.88 6.53 -9.18
C ALA A 64 7.33 7.07 -9.12
N ASN A 65 8.33 6.22 -9.26
CA ASN A 65 9.73 6.65 -9.32
C ASN A 65 10.02 7.50 -10.56
N LYS A 66 9.49 7.13 -11.73
CA LYS A 66 9.65 7.94 -12.96
C LYS A 66 9.01 9.31 -12.82
N ASP A 67 7.82 9.37 -12.23
CA ASP A 67 7.10 10.63 -12.00
C ASP A 67 7.87 11.53 -11.02
N ILE A 68 8.48 10.95 -9.98
CA ILE A 68 9.35 11.67 -9.03
C ILE A 68 10.61 12.22 -9.75
N GLU A 69 11.21 11.45 -10.65
CA GLU A 69 12.41 11.88 -11.38
C GLU A 69 12.13 12.96 -12.42
N ALA A 70 10.92 13.06 -12.94
CA ALA A 70 10.52 14.08 -13.89
C ALA A 70 10.26 15.45 -13.25
N GLU A 71 10.12 15.53 -11.91
CA GLU A 71 9.88 16.78 -11.20
C GLU A 71 11.08 17.75 -11.27
N PRO A 72 10.83 19.06 -11.43
CA PRO A 72 11.88 20.07 -11.39
C PRO A 72 12.67 20.03 -10.07
N GLN A 73 13.99 20.04 -10.15
CA GLN A 73 14.87 20.06 -8.97
C GLN A 73 14.93 21.45 -8.33
N ARG A 74 13.89 21.81 -7.58
CA ARG A 74 13.90 23.02 -6.77
C ARG A 74 14.69 22.76 -5.49
N GLN A 75 15.80 23.47 -5.30
CA GLN A 75 16.62 23.40 -4.09
C GLN A 75 15.88 24.01 -2.91
N GLY A 76 16.02 23.39 -1.75
CA GLY A 76 15.43 23.83 -0.50
C GLY A 76 15.76 22.86 0.63
N TYR A 77 14.80 22.59 1.47
CA TYR A 77 14.97 21.75 2.65
C TYR A 77 13.81 20.80 2.82
N VAL A 78 14.10 19.54 3.09
CA VAL A 78 13.15 18.54 3.56
C VAL A 78 13.15 18.61 5.09
N TYR A 79 11.97 18.78 5.68
CA TYR A 79 11.83 18.84 7.12
C TYR A 79 10.95 17.71 7.65
N PHE A 80 11.28 17.27 8.85
CA PHE A 80 10.59 16.24 9.61
C PHE A 80 10.16 16.84 10.93
N ILE A 81 8.87 16.94 11.19
CA ILE A 81 8.32 17.45 12.45
C ILE A 81 7.38 16.41 13.06
N GLN A 82 7.40 16.34 14.37
CA GLN A 82 6.48 15.47 15.11
C GLN A 82 5.37 16.30 15.73
N PHE A 83 4.15 15.80 15.60
CA PHE A 83 2.99 16.28 16.33
C PHE A 83 2.24 15.06 16.87
N GLN A 84 2.13 14.96 18.19
CA GLN A 84 1.59 13.79 18.89
C GLN A 84 2.32 12.50 18.45
N GLN A 85 1.58 11.52 17.94
CA GLN A 85 2.12 10.22 17.47
C GLN A 85 2.31 10.17 15.94
N GLN A 86 2.46 11.32 15.32
CA GLN A 86 2.62 11.42 13.88
C GLN A 86 3.84 12.24 13.52
N VAL A 87 4.45 11.90 12.40
CA VAL A 87 5.56 12.63 11.79
C VAL A 87 5.09 13.20 10.47
N LYS A 88 5.24 14.50 10.28
CA LYS A 88 5.07 15.15 8.98
C LYS A 88 6.41 15.25 8.28
N ILE A 89 6.40 14.89 7.00
CA ILE A 89 7.50 15.10 6.08
C ILE A 89 7.05 16.15 5.06
N GLY A 90 7.83 17.22 4.89
CA GLY A 90 7.49 18.29 3.97
C GLY A 90 8.73 18.96 3.39
N PHE A 91 8.55 19.67 2.28
CA PHE A 91 9.58 20.47 1.62
C PHE A 91 9.27 21.96 1.71
N SER A 92 10.32 22.78 1.88
CA SER A 92 10.22 24.23 1.81
C SER A 92 11.55 24.88 1.46
N THR A 93 11.52 25.97 0.75
CA THR A 93 12.70 26.85 0.55
C THR A 93 12.95 27.77 1.75
N GLN A 94 11.96 27.89 2.66
CA GLN A 94 12.04 28.67 3.89
C GLN A 94 11.49 27.81 5.06
N PRO A 95 12.24 26.79 5.51
CA PRO A 95 11.75 25.80 6.46
C PRO A 95 11.37 26.41 7.81
N GLN A 96 12.10 27.41 8.31
CA GLN A 96 11.80 28.06 9.60
C GLN A 96 10.40 28.68 9.60
N VAL A 97 10.08 29.44 8.54
CA VAL A 97 8.77 30.11 8.41
C VAL A 97 7.67 29.06 8.25
N ARG A 98 7.93 28.03 7.43
CA ARG A 98 6.95 26.96 7.18
C ARG A 98 6.67 26.15 8.42
N ILE A 99 7.69 25.72 9.16
CA ILE A 99 7.55 24.92 10.38
C ILE A 99 6.83 25.74 11.46
N ALA A 100 7.16 27.02 11.64
CA ALA A 100 6.50 27.87 12.61
C ALA A 100 4.98 28.02 12.38
N SER A 101 4.51 27.83 11.15
CA SER A 101 3.09 27.88 10.80
C SER A 101 2.34 26.56 10.96
N LEU A 102 3.04 25.48 11.34
CA LEU A 102 2.46 24.13 11.44
C LEU A 102 2.38 23.69 12.90
N PRO A 103 1.35 22.92 13.29
CA PRO A 103 1.32 22.33 14.61
C PRO A 103 2.44 21.30 14.73
N HIS A 104 3.29 21.42 15.75
CA HIS A 104 4.34 20.46 16.04
C HIS A 104 4.77 20.52 17.50
N ASP A 105 5.17 19.38 18.06
CA ASP A 105 5.73 19.27 19.40
C ASP A 105 7.24 19.42 19.36
N ARG A 106 7.87 18.92 18.29
CA ARG A 106 9.30 19.07 18.05
C ARG A 106 9.67 18.98 16.56
N VAL A 107 10.78 19.59 16.22
CA VAL A 107 11.46 19.40 14.94
C VAL A 107 12.43 18.22 15.08
N ILE A 108 12.27 17.20 14.25
CA ILE A 108 13.13 16.01 14.25
C ILE A 108 14.40 16.30 13.45
N ALA A 109 14.23 16.80 12.22
CA ALA A 109 15.32 17.12 11.30
C ALA A 109 14.91 18.16 10.26
N VAL A 110 15.89 18.91 9.78
CA VAL A 110 15.80 19.75 8.57
C VAL A 110 17.07 19.47 7.77
N VAL A 111 16.91 19.00 6.54
CA VAL A 111 18.01 18.53 5.68
C VAL A 111 17.94 19.25 4.35
N GLU A 112 19.06 19.71 3.83
CA GLU A 112 19.12 20.24 2.47
C GLU A 112 18.68 19.16 1.46
N GLY A 113 17.85 19.55 0.52
CA GLY A 113 17.31 18.62 -0.45
C GLY A 113 16.34 19.28 -1.42
N THR A 114 15.69 18.47 -2.22
CA THR A 114 14.77 18.89 -3.26
C THR A 114 13.37 18.38 -2.95
N MET A 115 12.36 18.88 -3.69
CA MET A 115 11.02 18.31 -3.66
C MET A 115 11.01 16.82 -4.08
N ARG A 116 11.98 16.41 -4.91
CA ARG A 116 12.17 14.99 -5.28
C ARG A 116 12.55 14.15 -4.06
N ASP A 117 13.42 14.67 -3.19
CA ASP A 117 13.84 13.96 -1.99
C ASP A 117 12.70 13.82 -0.98
N GLU A 118 11.85 14.84 -0.83
CA GLU A 118 10.60 14.75 -0.07
C GLU A 118 9.71 13.63 -0.62
N LYS A 119 9.46 13.60 -1.93
CA LYS A 119 8.63 12.56 -2.56
C LYS A 119 9.22 11.16 -2.40
N ARG A 120 10.54 11.01 -2.43
CA ARG A 120 11.23 9.75 -2.14
C ARG A 120 11.01 9.31 -0.68
N CYS A 121 11.08 10.25 0.26
CA CYS A 121 10.74 9.96 1.66
C CYS A 121 9.27 9.53 1.79
N HIS A 122 8.35 10.22 1.13
CA HIS A 122 6.93 9.85 1.11
C HIS A 122 6.72 8.44 0.57
N ALA A 123 7.38 8.07 -0.53
CA ALA A 123 7.29 6.74 -1.11
C ALA A 123 7.88 5.66 -0.18
N ALA A 124 9.03 5.94 0.46
CA ALA A 124 9.68 5.02 1.38
C ALA A 124 8.82 4.71 2.62
N PHE A 125 8.10 5.71 3.13
CA PHE A 125 7.27 5.60 4.33
C PHE A 125 5.77 5.46 4.03
N ASP A 126 5.37 5.20 2.79
CA ASP A 126 3.96 5.15 2.39
C ASP A 126 3.13 4.14 3.19
N HIS A 127 3.74 3.03 3.61
CA HIS A 127 3.12 2.01 4.46
C HIS A 127 2.76 2.52 5.87
N LEU A 128 3.31 3.66 6.31
CA LEU A 128 3.02 4.32 7.59
C LEU A 128 2.13 5.55 7.41
N ARG A 129 1.74 5.89 6.18
CA ARG A 129 0.94 7.09 5.89
C ARG A 129 -0.42 7.00 6.56
N THR A 130 -0.80 8.08 7.22
CA THR A 130 -2.10 8.23 7.86
C THR A 130 -3.01 9.13 7.02
N VAL A 131 -2.63 10.39 6.84
CA VAL A 131 -3.37 11.34 6.01
C VAL A 131 -2.43 12.36 5.37
N GLY A 132 -2.53 12.57 4.06
CA GLY A 132 -1.69 13.54 3.33
C GLY A 132 -0.20 13.27 3.50
N GLU A 133 0.50 14.20 4.13
CA GLU A 133 1.96 14.16 4.38
C GLU A 133 2.31 13.73 5.82
N TRP A 134 1.35 13.11 6.54
CA TRP A 134 1.52 12.63 7.90
C TRP A 134 1.65 11.12 7.95
N PHE A 135 2.58 10.66 8.77
CA PHE A 135 2.98 9.26 8.92
C PHE A 135 2.94 8.87 10.40
N LYS A 136 2.67 7.61 10.68
CA LYS A 136 2.72 7.08 12.04
C LYS A 136 4.17 7.11 12.55
N ALA A 137 4.37 7.64 13.77
CA ALA A 137 5.65 7.65 14.46
C ALA A 137 6.07 6.27 14.95
#